data_a128a81ae578ab7c055c5b7ee8f29587
#
_entry.id   a128a81ae578ab7c055c5b7ee8f29587
#
_cell.length_a   1.000
_cell.length_b   1.000
_cell.length_c   1.000
_cell.angle_alpha   90.00
_cell.angle_beta   90.00
_cell.angle_gamma   90.00
#
_symmetry.space_group_name_H-M   'P 1'
#
loop_
_entity.id
_entity.type
_entity.pdbx_description
1 polymer ?
#
loop_
_entity_poly.entity_id
_entity_poly.type
_entity_poly.pdbx_seq_one_letter_code
_entity_poly.pdbx_strand_id
1 'polypeptide(L)'
;MIRNLSLFACAVIAAVVPLKAAEELQRDTIGTTAGNVEITFVGHGTLMLRWGKTIIHIDPWSNLPGFSTLPQADLILVTHHHGDHLDTAAIKLIRTPSTVILLTAKCAGQVDGGTVMKNGDVQKVLGLTVEAVPAYNIVHMRPDGTPFHPKGEGNGYVLTIGHTRIYIAGDTENTPEMEALRNIDIAFLPMNLPYTMTPEMVAEAAKAFKPRILYPYHYSQTDPAKLTPLLKDTRGVEVRIRKMK
;
A
#
# COMPACT_ATOMS: atom_id res chain seq x y z
N MET A 1 -16.96 45.65 -65.70
CA MET A 1 -16.45 44.33 -65.24
C MET A 1 -16.26 44.38 -63.75
N ILE A 2 -17.22 43.85 -63.00
CA ILE A 2 -17.17 43.84 -61.53
C ILE A 2 -16.83 42.40 -61.14
N ARG A 3 -15.64 42.14 -60.50
CA ARG A 3 -15.21 40.83 -60.03
C ARG A 3 -15.70 40.66 -58.61
N ASN A 4 -16.64 39.71 -58.44
CA ASN A 4 -17.07 39.27 -57.11
C ASN A 4 -15.97 38.45 -56.46
N LEU A 5 -15.49 38.88 -55.28
CA LEU A 5 -14.57 38.15 -54.43
C LEU A 5 -15.42 37.38 -53.37
N SER A 6 -15.53 36.10 -53.53
CA SER A 6 -16.19 35.23 -52.53
C SER A 6 -15.19 34.90 -51.40
N LEU A 7 -15.43 35.41 -50.21
CA LEU A 7 -14.72 35.01 -48.99
C LEU A 7 -15.27 33.64 -48.52
N PHE A 8 -14.44 32.62 -48.56
CA PHE A 8 -14.67 31.35 -47.88
C PHE A 8 -14.29 31.51 -46.41
N ALA A 9 -15.24 31.52 -45.50
CA ALA A 9 -14.98 31.42 -44.08
C ALA A 9 -14.79 29.98 -43.68
N CYS A 10 -13.55 29.62 -43.29
CA CYS A 10 -13.21 28.29 -42.78
C CYS A 10 -13.59 28.25 -41.30
N ALA A 11 -14.67 27.58 -40.95
CA ALA A 11 -15.04 27.35 -39.56
C ALA A 11 -14.15 26.24 -38.95
N VAL A 12 -13.27 26.62 -38.06
CA VAL A 12 -12.48 25.67 -37.25
C VAL A 12 -13.37 25.15 -36.13
N ILE A 13 -13.86 23.93 -36.26
CA ILE A 13 -14.56 23.23 -35.18
C ILE A 13 -13.50 22.69 -34.24
N ALA A 14 -13.27 23.34 -33.12
CA ALA A 14 -12.45 22.83 -32.02
C ALA A 14 -13.20 21.65 -31.36
N ALA A 15 -12.70 20.43 -31.56
CA ALA A 15 -13.21 19.26 -30.87
C ALA A 15 -12.86 19.38 -29.37
N VAL A 16 -13.84 19.61 -28.53
CA VAL A 16 -13.71 19.55 -27.09
C VAL A 16 -13.59 18.06 -26.71
N VAL A 17 -12.36 17.60 -26.48
CA VAL A 17 -12.13 16.27 -25.90
C VAL A 17 -12.56 16.36 -24.42
N PRO A 18 -13.54 15.57 -23.96
CA PRO A 18 -13.94 15.59 -22.57
C PRO A 18 -12.75 15.14 -21.71
N LEU A 19 -12.31 16.01 -20.81
CA LEU A 19 -11.33 15.66 -19.80
C LEU A 19 -11.95 14.55 -18.93
N LYS A 20 -11.37 13.33 -19.01
CA LYS A 20 -11.83 12.21 -18.19
C LYS A 20 -11.63 12.59 -16.74
N ALA A 21 -12.73 12.75 -15.98
CA ALA A 21 -12.64 13.04 -14.55
C ALA A 21 -11.71 12.00 -13.89
N ALA A 22 -10.78 12.50 -13.08
CA ALA A 22 -9.91 11.60 -12.32
C ALA A 22 -10.80 10.70 -11.45
N GLU A 23 -10.60 9.39 -11.54
CA GLU A 23 -11.39 8.44 -10.73
C GLU A 23 -11.09 8.72 -9.25
N GLU A 24 -12.15 8.92 -8.46
CA GLU A 24 -12.01 9.19 -7.03
C GLU A 24 -11.43 7.96 -6.33
N LEU A 25 -10.41 8.17 -5.50
CA LEU A 25 -9.76 7.09 -4.74
C LEU A 25 -10.76 6.52 -3.72
N GLN A 26 -10.85 5.19 -3.65
CA GLN A 26 -11.69 4.51 -2.67
C GLN A 26 -11.17 4.78 -1.26
N ARG A 27 -12.11 4.87 -0.30
CA ARG A 27 -11.80 5.11 1.13
C ARG A 27 -12.68 4.27 2.02
N ASP A 28 -12.10 3.80 3.13
CA ASP A 28 -12.82 3.21 4.25
C ASP A 28 -12.51 3.96 5.53
N THR A 29 -13.50 4.11 6.40
CA THR A 29 -13.30 4.68 7.74
C THR A 29 -13.49 3.57 8.78
N ILE A 30 -12.49 3.39 9.63
CA ILE A 30 -12.50 2.40 10.71
C ILE A 30 -12.46 3.14 12.06
N GLY A 31 -13.45 2.85 12.91
CA GLY A 31 -13.44 3.34 14.29
C GLY A 31 -12.37 2.65 15.13
N THR A 32 -11.57 3.42 15.84
CA THR A 32 -10.59 2.94 16.83
C THR A 32 -10.89 3.56 18.20
N THR A 33 -10.26 3.03 19.26
CA THR A 33 -10.38 3.62 20.60
C THR A 33 -9.72 4.99 20.73
N ALA A 34 -8.91 5.39 19.75
CA ALA A 34 -8.22 6.68 19.69
C ALA A 34 -8.74 7.60 18.56
N GLY A 35 -9.99 7.39 18.11
CA GLY A 35 -10.61 8.12 17.00
C GLY A 35 -10.62 7.33 15.70
N ASN A 36 -11.21 7.90 14.66
CA ASN A 36 -11.34 7.23 13.36
C ASN A 36 -10.01 7.24 12.59
N VAL A 37 -9.75 6.12 11.90
CA VAL A 37 -8.71 6.02 10.87
C VAL A 37 -9.40 5.94 9.52
N GLU A 38 -9.14 6.90 8.64
CA GLU A 38 -9.54 6.85 7.23
C GLU A 38 -8.40 6.19 6.44
N ILE A 39 -8.72 5.15 5.68
CA ILE A 39 -7.81 4.44 4.80
C ILE A 39 -8.14 4.83 3.38
N THR A 40 -7.19 5.40 2.65
CA THR A 40 -7.30 5.69 1.22
C THR A 40 -6.50 4.63 0.44
N PHE A 41 -7.20 3.97 -0.48
CA PHE A 41 -6.64 2.95 -1.36
C PHE A 41 -6.11 3.64 -2.62
N VAL A 42 -4.80 3.91 -2.65
CA VAL A 42 -4.18 4.66 -3.75
C VAL A 42 -3.98 3.77 -4.96
N GLY A 43 -3.55 2.52 -4.71
CA GLY A 43 -3.35 1.50 -5.73
C GLY A 43 -2.08 0.70 -5.47
N HIS A 44 -1.98 -0.47 -6.12
CA HIS A 44 -0.83 -1.36 -5.99
C HIS A 44 -0.50 -1.66 -4.52
N GLY A 45 0.73 -1.35 -4.06
CA GLY A 45 1.16 -1.44 -2.67
C GLY A 45 0.92 -0.16 -1.85
N THR A 46 0.51 0.95 -2.51
CA THR A 46 0.46 2.28 -1.89
C THR A 46 -0.84 2.52 -1.13
N LEU A 47 -0.71 2.88 0.13
CA LEU A 47 -1.82 3.27 1.01
C LEU A 47 -1.56 4.65 1.62
N MET A 48 -2.65 5.38 1.94
CA MET A 48 -2.59 6.53 2.82
C MET A 48 -3.59 6.36 3.96
N LEU A 49 -3.13 6.54 5.20
CA LEU A 49 -3.99 6.54 6.37
C LEU A 49 -4.05 7.97 6.94
N ARG A 50 -5.25 8.39 7.35
CA ARG A 50 -5.46 9.62 8.10
C ARG A 50 -6.00 9.27 9.48
N TRP A 51 -5.28 9.67 10.53
CA TRP A 51 -5.71 9.55 11.91
C TRP A 51 -5.71 10.94 12.57
N GLY A 52 -6.89 11.48 12.78
CA GLY A 52 -7.02 12.88 13.20
C GLY A 52 -6.38 13.83 12.18
N LYS A 53 -5.32 14.52 12.58
CA LYS A 53 -4.52 15.38 11.69
C LYS A 53 -3.31 14.67 11.10
N THR A 54 -2.93 13.50 11.61
CA THR A 54 -1.74 12.76 11.18
C THR A 54 -1.98 12.04 9.87
N ILE A 55 -1.12 12.28 8.90
CA ILE A 55 -1.12 11.65 7.58
C ILE A 55 0.04 10.66 7.48
N ILE A 56 -0.29 9.41 7.20
CA ILE A 56 0.68 8.30 7.10
C ILE A 56 0.62 7.76 5.67
N HIS A 57 1.73 7.77 4.97
CA HIS A 57 1.86 7.11 3.67
C HIS A 57 2.66 5.81 3.80
N ILE A 58 2.21 4.79 3.11
CA ILE A 58 2.87 3.50 3.01
C ILE A 58 3.24 3.28 1.55
N ASP A 59 4.51 2.97 1.29
CA ASP A 59 5.07 2.65 -0.02
C ASP A 59 4.59 3.63 -1.11
N PRO A 60 4.92 4.94 -0.97
CA PRO A 60 4.43 5.95 -1.89
C PRO A 60 5.02 5.74 -3.29
N TRP A 61 4.15 5.66 -4.31
CA TRP A 61 4.52 5.46 -5.71
C TRP A 61 3.86 6.50 -6.62
N SER A 62 4.68 7.38 -7.24
CA SER A 62 4.20 8.53 -8.00
C SER A 62 3.56 8.18 -9.34
N ASN A 63 3.75 6.95 -9.86
CA ASN A 63 3.12 6.49 -11.08
C ASN A 63 1.63 6.15 -10.95
N LEU A 64 1.10 6.16 -9.73
CA LEU A 64 -0.32 5.87 -9.49
C LEU A 64 -1.20 7.08 -9.82
N PRO A 65 -2.35 6.85 -10.49
CA PRO A 65 -3.33 7.91 -10.74
C PRO A 65 -3.77 8.60 -9.45
N GLY A 66 -3.78 9.92 -9.44
CA GLY A 66 -4.20 10.72 -8.28
C GLY A 66 -3.15 10.87 -7.17
N PHE A 67 -1.99 10.22 -7.26
CA PHE A 67 -0.95 10.34 -6.24
C PHE A 67 -0.53 11.79 -5.99
N SER A 68 -0.37 12.59 -7.04
CA SER A 68 0.05 13.99 -6.95
C SER A 68 -0.94 14.92 -6.22
N THR A 69 -2.17 14.45 -5.96
CA THR A 69 -3.20 15.20 -5.23
C THR A 69 -3.25 14.84 -3.74
N LEU A 70 -2.45 13.89 -3.30
CA LEU A 70 -2.41 13.46 -1.90
C LEU A 70 -1.75 14.51 -1.02
N PRO A 71 -2.20 14.64 0.26
CA PRO A 71 -1.60 15.57 1.20
C PRO A 71 -0.17 15.16 1.57
N GLN A 72 0.60 16.13 2.09
CA GLN A 72 1.92 15.88 2.64
C GLN A 72 1.86 14.93 3.84
N ALA A 73 2.92 14.17 4.03
CA ALA A 73 3.04 13.14 5.05
C ALA A 73 3.61 13.67 6.36
N ASP A 74 3.04 13.21 7.48
CA ASP A 74 3.69 13.29 8.80
C ASP A 74 4.58 12.06 9.03
N LEU A 75 4.16 10.89 8.52
CA LEU A 75 4.89 9.63 8.58
C LEU A 75 4.91 8.94 7.21
N ILE A 76 6.07 8.46 6.79
CA ILE A 76 6.23 7.59 5.62
C ILE A 76 6.82 6.26 6.08
N LEU A 77 6.19 5.16 5.69
CA LEU A 77 6.68 3.81 5.89
C LEU A 77 7.09 3.23 4.54
N VAL A 78 8.32 2.72 4.43
CA VAL A 78 8.81 2.03 3.23
C VAL A 78 9.13 0.59 3.59
N THR A 79 8.41 -0.35 2.98
CA THR A 79 8.51 -1.78 3.31
C THR A 79 9.78 -2.41 2.77
N HIS A 80 10.20 -2.05 1.55
CA HIS A 80 11.41 -2.57 0.92
C HIS A 80 11.87 -1.70 -0.26
N HIS A 81 12.97 -2.09 -0.92
CA HIS A 81 13.72 -1.24 -1.85
C HIS A 81 13.30 -1.34 -3.33
N HIS A 82 12.27 -2.13 -3.69
CA HIS A 82 11.80 -2.17 -5.08
C HIS A 82 11.13 -0.85 -5.48
N GLY A 83 11.22 -0.49 -6.77
CA GLY A 83 10.86 0.85 -7.26
C GLY A 83 9.37 1.20 -7.18
N ASP A 84 8.50 0.23 -7.03
CA ASP A 84 7.05 0.36 -6.83
C ASP A 84 6.66 0.50 -5.33
N HIS A 85 7.66 0.43 -4.42
CA HIS A 85 7.53 0.66 -2.98
C HIS A 85 8.45 1.78 -2.48
N LEU A 86 9.66 1.88 -3.04
CA LEU A 86 10.62 2.95 -2.78
C LEU A 86 10.75 3.88 -3.99
N ASP A 87 9.86 4.83 -4.11
CA ASP A 87 9.92 5.90 -5.11
C ASP A 87 10.39 7.21 -4.45
N THR A 88 11.65 7.57 -4.68
CA THR A 88 12.25 8.79 -4.10
C THR A 88 11.61 10.07 -4.64
N ALA A 89 11.04 10.05 -5.86
CA ALA A 89 10.29 11.18 -6.40
C ALA A 89 8.96 11.36 -5.67
N ALA A 90 8.24 10.26 -5.42
CA ALA A 90 7.02 10.28 -4.62
C ALA A 90 7.30 10.79 -3.20
N ILE A 91 8.35 10.29 -2.54
CA ILE A 91 8.75 10.74 -1.20
C ILE A 91 9.05 12.24 -1.19
N LYS A 92 9.77 12.76 -2.20
CA LYS A 92 10.07 14.20 -2.31
C LYS A 92 8.80 15.06 -2.46
N LEU A 93 7.78 14.58 -3.14
CA LEU A 93 6.52 15.29 -3.34
C LEU A 93 5.72 15.45 -2.05
N ILE A 94 5.72 14.41 -1.19
CA ILE A 94 4.85 14.36 -0.01
C ILE A 94 5.57 14.66 1.30
N ARG A 95 6.91 14.67 1.35
CA ARG A 95 7.64 14.95 2.60
C ARG A 95 7.74 16.44 2.89
N THR A 96 7.79 16.76 4.17
CA THR A 96 8.17 18.05 4.73
C THR A 96 9.46 17.91 5.56
N PRO A 97 10.08 19.00 6.04
CA PRO A 97 11.20 18.89 6.97
C PRO A 97 10.88 18.15 8.29
N SER A 98 9.61 18.10 8.69
CA SER A 98 9.15 17.41 9.91
C SER A 98 8.66 15.99 9.68
N THR A 99 8.60 15.52 8.42
CA THR A 99 8.15 14.15 8.10
C THR A 99 9.11 13.12 8.67
N VAL A 100 8.60 12.20 9.47
CA VAL A 100 9.33 11.01 9.92
C VAL A 100 9.28 9.95 8.81
N ILE A 101 10.42 9.33 8.49
CA ILE A 101 10.49 8.27 7.49
C ILE A 101 11.08 7.03 8.16
N LEU A 102 10.33 5.92 8.18
CA LEU A 102 10.79 4.62 8.65
C LEU A 102 10.97 3.70 7.44
N LEU A 103 12.11 3.04 7.36
CA LEU A 103 12.51 2.26 6.18
C LEU A 103 13.46 1.13 6.54
N THR A 104 13.76 0.25 5.58
CA THR A 104 14.74 -0.83 5.77
C THR A 104 16.17 -0.36 5.49
N ALA A 105 17.16 -1.13 5.93
CA ALA A 105 18.57 -0.83 5.69
C ALA A 105 18.90 -0.72 4.18
N LYS A 106 18.25 -1.51 3.33
CA LYS A 106 18.41 -1.47 1.87
C LYS A 106 17.88 -0.16 1.25
N CYS A 107 16.93 0.49 1.89
CA CYS A 107 16.35 1.77 1.45
C CYS A 107 17.17 2.99 1.90
N ALA A 108 17.90 2.88 3.01
CA ALA A 108 18.55 4.02 3.69
C ALA A 108 19.52 4.80 2.80
N GLY A 109 20.22 4.13 1.89
CA GLY A 109 21.16 4.80 0.96
C GLY A 109 20.50 5.62 -0.15
N GLN A 110 19.16 5.54 -0.28
CA GLN A 110 18.39 6.21 -1.34
C GLN A 110 17.51 7.34 -0.81
N VAL A 111 17.29 7.40 0.50
CA VAL A 111 16.39 8.38 1.15
C VAL A 111 17.10 9.06 2.31
N ASP A 112 17.38 10.35 2.15
CA ASP A 112 18.00 11.13 3.20
C ASP A 112 17.10 11.32 4.42
N GLY A 113 17.65 11.18 5.63
CA GLY A 113 16.95 11.43 6.91
C GLY A 113 15.96 10.33 7.30
N GLY A 114 15.99 9.16 6.64
CA GLY A 114 15.19 8.00 7.04
C GLY A 114 15.80 7.27 8.24
N THR A 115 14.94 6.80 9.15
CA THR A 115 15.30 5.94 10.28
C THR A 115 15.18 4.48 9.88
N VAL A 116 16.27 3.73 10.01
CA VAL A 116 16.29 2.30 9.69
C VAL A 116 15.57 1.52 10.78
N MET A 117 14.62 0.67 10.37
CA MET A 117 14.01 -0.37 11.20
C MET A 117 14.43 -1.76 10.71
N LYS A 118 14.92 -2.58 11.59
CA LYS A 118 15.19 -4.00 11.36
C LYS A 118 13.97 -4.83 11.75
N ASN A 119 13.87 -6.05 11.21
CA ASN A 119 12.83 -6.98 11.64
C ASN A 119 12.84 -7.15 13.18
N GLY A 120 11.69 -6.98 13.83
CA GLY A 120 11.51 -7.03 15.27
C GLY A 120 11.67 -5.69 16.01
N ASP A 121 12.13 -4.64 15.33
CA ASP A 121 12.22 -3.30 15.92
C ASP A 121 10.83 -2.71 16.21
N VAL A 122 10.74 -1.92 17.28
CA VAL A 122 9.53 -1.20 17.69
C VAL A 122 9.87 0.27 17.89
N GLN A 123 9.13 1.15 17.22
CA GLN A 123 9.27 2.60 17.33
C GLN A 123 7.97 3.24 17.80
N LYS A 124 8.08 4.22 18.71
CA LYS A 124 6.96 5.12 19.07
C LYS A 124 7.13 6.42 18.31
N VAL A 125 6.17 6.78 17.51
CA VAL A 125 6.23 7.96 16.64
C VAL A 125 4.83 8.60 16.51
N LEU A 126 4.75 9.92 16.66
CA LEU A 126 3.49 10.68 16.49
C LEU A 126 2.29 10.15 17.31
N GLY A 127 2.55 9.55 18.47
CA GLY A 127 1.51 9.00 19.35
C GLY A 127 1.03 7.58 18.98
N LEU A 128 1.60 6.95 17.97
CA LEU A 128 1.35 5.55 17.60
C LEU A 128 2.60 4.68 17.80
N THR A 129 2.44 3.38 17.77
CA THR A 129 3.55 2.42 17.78
C THR A 129 3.64 1.75 16.41
N VAL A 130 4.86 1.62 15.87
CA VAL A 130 5.19 0.89 14.63
C VAL A 130 6.10 -0.27 14.99
N GLU A 131 5.68 -1.51 14.67
CA GLU A 131 6.45 -2.74 14.84
C GLU A 131 6.86 -3.24 13.45
N ALA A 132 8.14 -3.56 13.23
CA ALA A 132 8.63 -4.14 11.99
C ALA A 132 8.56 -5.68 12.04
N VAL A 133 7.82 -6.27 11.10
CA VAL A 133 7.62 -7.71 10.95
C VAL A 133 8.44 -8.21 9.76
N PRO A 134 9.12 -9.37 9.81
CA PRO A 134 9.80 -9.93 8.65
C PRO A 134 8.88 -10.09 7.44
N ALA A 135 9.34 -9.62 6.27
CA ALA A 135 8.66 -9.77 4.99
C ALA A 135 9.61 -10.41 3.99
N TYR A 136 9.30 -11.62 3.49
CA TYR A 136 10.19 -12.37 2.60
C TYR A 136 9.49 -13.52 1.87
N ASN A 137 10.14 -14.06 0.80
CA ASN A 137 9.69 -15.26 0.10
C ASN A 137 10.31 -16.53 0.69
N ILE A 138 9.52 -17.60 0.69
CA ILE A 138 9.91 -18.96 1.11
C ILE A 138 9.84 -19.91 -0.09
N VAL A 139 8.83 -19.77 -0.96
CA VAL A 139 8.51 -20.70 -2.06
C VAL A 139 8.83 -20.08 -3.41
N HIS A 140 8.36 -18.85 -3.68
CA HIS A 140 8.54 -18.24 -4.99
C HIS A 140 9.94 -17.65 -5.13
N MET A 141 10.66 -18.16 -6.16
CA MET A 141 12.06 -17.85 -6.42
C MET A 141 12.23 -17.30 -7.83
N ARG A 142 13.27 -16.55 -8.05
CA ARG A 142 13.77 -16.16 -9.37
C ARG A 142 14.30 -17.38 -10.12
N PRO A 143 14.49 -17.30 -11.45
CA PRO A 143 15.06 -18.42 -12.22
C PRO A 143 16.43 -18.90 -11.76
N ASP A 144 17.21 -18.05 -11.09
CA ASP A 144 18.52 -18.39 -10.52
C ASP A 144 18.45 -19.02 -9.13
N GLY A 145 17.24 -19.25 -8.60
CA GLY A 145 17.00 -19.83 -7.29
C GLY A 145 17.06 -18.83 -6.12
N THR A 146 17.25 -17.52 -6.38
CA THR A 146 17.18 -16.51 -5.33
C THR A 146 15.72 -16.11 -5.05
N PRO A 147 15.33 -15.84 -3.78
CA PRO A 147 13.98 -15.36 -3.50
C PRO A 147 13.73 -13.99 -4.13
N PHE A 148 12.49 -13.72 -4.53
CA PHE A 148 12.11 -12.37 -4.98
C PHE A 148 12.35 -11.33 -3.90
N HIS A 149 12.05 -11.67 -2.64
CA HIS A 149 12.28 -10.86 -1.44
C HIS A 149 13.06 -11.69 -0.42
N PRO A 150 14.39 -11.47 -0.31
CA PRO A 150 15.23 -12.21 0.62
C PRO A 150 14.91 -11.91 2.09
N LYS A 151 14.99 -12.92 2.97
CA LYS A 151 14.76 -12.74 4.41
C LYS A 151 15.73 -11.71 5.00
N GLY A 152 15.20 -10.78 5.81
CA GLY A 152 15.96 -9.73 6.49
C GLY A 152 16.14 -8.44 5.68
N GLU A 153 15.62 -8.36 4.44
CA GLU A 153 15.71 -7.17 3.59
C GLU A 153 14.43 -6.32 3.61
N GLY A 154 13.25 -6.96 3.74
CA GLY A 154 11.95 -6.32 3.78
C GLY A 154 11.34 -6.29 5.19
N ASN A 155 10.49 -5.30 5.43
CA ASN A 155 9.61 -5.18 6.59
C ASN A 155 8.14 -5.15 6.14
N GLY A 156 7.29 -5.94 6.80
CA GLY A 156 5.92 -5.53 7.03
C GLY A 156 5.87 -4.64 8.26
N TYR A 157 4.79 -3.89 8.45
CA TYR A 157 4.61 -3.02 9.62
C TYR A 157 3.29 -3.28 10.31
N VAL A 158 3.31 -3.36 11.66
CA VAL A 158 2.11 -3.30 12.47
C VAL A 158 2.03 -1.92 13.11
N LEU A 159 1.02 -1.14 12.74
CA LEU A 159 0.71 0.15 13.35
C LEU A 159 -0.32 -0.06 14.46
N THR A 160 -0.01 0.40 15.67
CA THR A 160 -0.95 0.38 16.79
C THR A 160 -1.44 1.80 17.08
N ILE A 161 -2.74 2.03 16.90
CA ILE A 161 -3.45 3.30 17.12
C ILE A 161 -4.51 3.06 18.20
N GLY A 162 -4.29 3.57 19.40
CA GLY A 162 -5.06 3.15 20.58
C GLY A 162 -4.88 1.65 20.82
N HIS A 163 -5.97 0.87 20.74
CA HIS A 163 -5.92 -0.59 20.82
C HIS A 163 -6.04 -1.28 19.44
N THR A 164 -6.21 -0.51 18.37
CA THR A 164 -6.38 -1.06 17.02
C THR A 164 -5.03 -1.32 16.37
N ARG A 165 -4.82 -2.56 15.91
CA ARG A 165 -3.60 -3.03 15.26
C ARG A 165 -3.84 -3.23 13.77
N ILE A 166 -3.09 -2.51 12.94
CA ILE A 166 -3.17 -2.50 11.48
C ILE A 166 -1.87 -3.10 10.93
N TYR A 167 -1.95 -4.27 10.31
CA TYR A 167 -0.81 -4.93 9.69
C TYR A 167 -0.78 -4.66 8.19
N ILE A 168 0.32 -4.12 7.69
CA ILE A 168 0.64 -3.95 6.28
C ILE A 168 1.83 -4.86 5.99
N ALA A 169 1.62 -5.90 5.19
CA ALA A 169 2.59 -6.99 5.06
C ALA A 169 3.84 -6.61 4.25
N GLY A 170 3.75 -5.62 3.33
CA GLY A 170 4.76 -5.44 2.29
C GLY A 170 4.75 -6.62 1.32
N ASP A 171 5.81 -6.78 0.54
CA ASP A 171 5.95 -7.93 -0.35
C ASP A 171 6.53 -9.12 0.40
N THR A 172 5.73 -10.16 0.53
CA THR A 172 6.04 -11.34 1.34
C THR A 172 5.18 -12.54 0.94
N GLU A 173 5.57 -13.71 1.39
CA GLU A 173 4.69 -14.87 1.50
C GLU A 173 4.16 -15.04 2.93
N ASN A 174 3.35 -16.09 3.19
CA ASN A 174 2.80 -16.41 4.50
C ASN A 174 3.91 -16.99 5.42
N THR A 175 4.75 -16.11 5.93
CA THR A 175 5.87 -16.48 6.79
C THR A 175 5.40 -16.94 8.17
N PRO A 176 6.19 -17.77 8.89
CA PRO A 176 5.89 -18.16 10.26
C PRO A 176 5.71 -16.96 11.21
N GLU A 177 6.47 -15.88 10.98
CA GLU A 177 6.36 -14.65 11.76
C GLU A 177 5.02 -13.94 11.50
N MET A 178 4.50 -13.94 10.27
CA MET A 178 3.16 -13.45 9.95
C MET A 178 2.08 -14.29 10.63
N GLU A 179 2.15 -15.61 10.54
CA GLU A 179 1.18 -16.52 11.14
C GLU A 179 1.18 -16.46 12.68
N ALA A 180 2.31 -16.07 13.28
CA ALA A 180 2.45 -15.84 14.72
C ALA A 180 1.85 -14.53 15.21
N LEU A 181 1.43 -13.61 14.35
CA LEU A 181 0.79 -12.35 14.74
C LEU A 181 -0.48 -12.59 15.57
N ARG A 182 -0.78 -11.69 16.49
CA ARG A 182 -1.96 -11.77 17.37
C ARG A 182 -2.66 -10.43 17.46
N ASN A 183 -3.97 -10.48 17.66
CA ASN A 183 -4.81 -9.30 17.88
C ASN A 183 -4.71 -8.27 16.72
N ILE A 184 -4.65 -8.75 15.49
CA ILE A 184 -4.67 -7.88 14.31
C ILE A 184 -6.13 -7.57 13.97
N ASP A 185 -6.48 -6.28 13.96
CA ASP A 185 -7.82 -5.83 13.57
C ASP A 185 -7.94 -5.74 12.04
N ILE A 186 -6.91 -5.21 11.39
CA ILE A 186 -6.89 -4.96 9.95
C ILE A 186 -5.60 -5.51 9.38
N ALA A 187 -5.68 -6.26 8.28
CA ALA A 187 -4.50 -6.74 7.57
C ALA A 187 -4.58 -6.40 6.08
N PHE A 188 -3.47 -5.96 5.52
CA PHE A 188 -3.23 -5.81 4.09
C PHE A 188 -2.24 -6.88 3.66
N LEU A 189 -2.69 -7.84 2.82
CA LEU A 189 -1.89 -8.97 2.37
C LEU A 189 -1.71 -8.94 0.85
N PRO A 190 -0.46 -9.04 0.32
CA PRO A 190 -0.19 -8.99 -1.11
C PRO A 190 -0.56 -10.31 -1.79
N MET A 191 -1.01 -10.22 -3.05
CA MET A 191 -1.38 -11.38 -3.89
C MET A 191 -0.83 -11.28 -5.31
N ASN A 192 0.34 -10.68 -5.51
CA ASN A 192 0.93 -10.44 -6.82
C ASN A 192 1.82 -11.61 -7.26
N LEU A 193 1.25 -12.56 -8.00
CA LEU A 193 2.03 -13.68 -8.55
C LEU A 193 2.92 -13.25 -9.73
N PRO A 194 4.14 -13.78 -9.85
CA PRO A 194 4.76 -14.82 -8.99
C PRO A 194 5.55 -14.27 -7.80
N TYR A 195 5.41 -13.01 -7.45
CA TYR A 195 6.31 -12.31 -6.54
C TYR A 195 5.96 -12.49 -5.06
N THR A 196 4.68 -12.68 -4.75
CA THR A 196 4.16 -12.75 -3.38
C THR A 196 3.24 -13.96 -3.20
N MET A 197 2.17 -13.85 -2.42
CA MET A 197 1.28 -14.96 -2.07
C MET A 197 0.32 -15.35 -3.20
N THR A 198 -0.02 -16.65 -3.26
CA THR A 198 -1.23 -17.10 -3.92
C THR A 198 -2.46 -16.77 -3.09
N PRO A 199 -3.69 -16.80 -3.65
CA PRO A 199 -4.92 -16.68 -2.86
C PRO A 199 -5.01 -17.69 -1.72
N GLU A 200 -4.52 -18.93 -1.93
CA GLU A 200 -4.50 -20.00 -0.93
C GLU A 200 -3.55 -19.63 0.22
N MET A 201 -2.34 -19.14 -0.06
CA MET A 201 -1.38 -18.69 0.95
C MET A 201 -1.93 -17.53 1.78
N VAL A 202 -2.61 -16.56 1.14
CA VAL A 202 -3.30 -15.48 1.85
C VAL A 202 -4.40 -16.02 2.77
N ALA A 203 -5.18 -17.00 2.29
CA ALA A 203 -6.23 -17.62 3.08
C ALA A 203 -5.68 -18.41 4.27
N GLU A 204 -4.55 -19.13 4.10
CA GLU A 204 -3.85 -19.83 5.17
C GLU A 204 -3.36 -18.87 6.25
N ALA A 205 -2.66 -17.79 5.85
CA ALA A 205 -2.23 -16.74 6.76
C ALA A 205 -3.41 -16.14 7.53
N ALA A 206 -4.48 -15.77 6.82
CA ALA A 206 -5.68 -15.19 7.45
C ALA A 206 -6.37 -16.16 8.43
N LYS A 207 -6.35 -17.47 8.17
CA LYS A 207 -6.85 -18.50 9.12
C LYS A 207 -5.96 -18.63 10.35
N ALA A 208 -4.65 -18.42 10.22
CA ALA A 208 -3.69 -18.54 11.31
C ALA A 208 -3.78 -17.37 12.31
N PHE A 209 -3.67 -16.11 11.85
CA PHE A 209 -3.67 -14.96 12.75
C PHE A 209 -5.00 -14.22 12.87
N LYS A 210 -6.01 -14.58 12.06
CA LYS A 210 -7.42 -14.16 12.13
C LYS A 210 -7.62 -12.66 12.26
N PRO A 211 -7.23 -11.86 11.25
CA PRO A 211 -7.52 -10.43 11.27
C PRO A 211 -9.04 -10.22 11.19
N ARG A 212 -9.57 -9.22 11.87
CA ARG A 212 -11.01 -8.91 11.82
C ARG A 212 -11.42 -8.44 10.41
N ILE A 213 -10.56 -7.64 9.75
CA ILE A 213 -10.74 -7.18 8.38
C ILE A 213 -9.50 -7.53 7.57
N LEU A 214 -9.69 -8.17 6.43
CA LEU A 214 -8.64 -8.49 5.46
C LEU A 214 -8.86 -7.72 4.17
N TYR A 215 -7.86 -6.95 3.76
CA TYR A 215 -7.76 -6.31 2.46
C TYR A 215 -6.69 -7.02 1.62
N PRO A 216 -7.05 -7.75 0.54
CA PRO A 216 -6.07 -8.10 -0.47
C PRO A 216 -5.61 -6.81 -1.15
N TYR A 217 -4.30 -6.63 -1.28
CA TYR A 217 -3.71 -5.49 -1.97
C TYR A 217 -2.54 -5.95 -2.83
N HIS A 218 -1.97 -5.06 -3.65
CA HIS A 218 -0.85 -5.42 -4.52
C HIS A 218 -1.11 -6.75 -5.26
N TYR A 219 -2.27 -6.90 -5.89
CA TYR A 219 -2.67 -8.17 -6.51
C TYR A 219 -2.48 -8.22 -8.03
N SER A 220 -2.14 -7.09 -8.69
CA SER A 220 -1.85 -7.01 -10.13
C SER A 220 -2.88 -7.77 -11.00
N GLN A 221 -2.51 -8.89 -11.61
CA GLN A 221 -3.39 -9.72 -12.44
C GLN A 221 -4.07 -10.86 -11.65
N THR A 222 -3.71 -11.08 -10.40
CA THR A 222 -4.35 -12.10 -9.55
C THR A 222 -5.74 -11.62 -9.14
N ASP A 223 -6.77 -12.44 -9.38
CA ASP A 223 -8.14 -12.10 -9.03
C ASP A 223 -8.37 -12.18 -7.51
N PRO A 224 -8.61 -11.04 -6.82
CA PRO A 224 -8.84 -11.04 -5.38
C PRO A 224 -10.15 -11.68 -4.96
N ALA A 225 -11.12 -11.87 -5.87
CA ALA A 225 -12.38 -12.53 -5.58
C ALA A 225 -12.21 -14.01 -5.21
N LYS A 226 -11.08 -14.63 -5.58
CA LYS A 226 -10.72 -16.00 -5.19
C LYS A 226 -10.61 -16.20 -3.67
N LEU A 227 -10.37 -15.14 -2.90
CA LEU A 227 -10.33 -15.22 -1.42
C LEU A 227 -11.70 -15.50 -0.80
N THR A 228 -12.79 -15.01 -1.39
CA THR A 228 -14.13 -15.14 -0.82
C THR A 228 -14.51 -16.60 -0.56
N PRO A 229 -14.42 -17.53 -1.53
CA PRO A 229 -14.72 -18.94 -1.29
C PRO A 229 -13.74 -19.62 -0.33
N LEU A 230 -12.46 -19.22 -0.32
CA LEU A 230 -11.42 -19.81 0.53
C LEU A 230 -11.59 -19.46 2.02
N LEU A 231 -12.24 -18.32 2.32
CA LEU A 231 -12.44 -17.81 3.67
C LEU A 231 -13.90 -17.83 4.13
N LYS A 232 -14.86 -18.32 3.31
CA LYS A 232 -16.30 -18.30 3.60
C LYS A 232 -16.69 -18.91 4.96
N ASP A 233 -15.95 -19.94 5.40
CA ASP A 233 -16.20 -20.65 6.67
C ASP A 233 -15.27 -20.17 7.81
N THR A 234 -14.46 -19.15 7.56
CA THR A 234 -13.52 -18.60 8.55
C THR A 234 -14.22 -17.52 9.38
N ARG A 235 -14.75 -17.92 10.54
CA ARG A 235 -15.46 -16.99 11.44
C ARG A 235 -14.54 -15.86 11.92
N GLY A 236 -15.08 -14.64 11.91
CA GLY A 236 -14.41 -13.45 12.45
C GLY A 236 -13.47 -12.75 11.48
N VAL A 237 -13.32 -13.22 10.24
CA VAL A 237 -12.55 -12.57 9.18
C VAL A 237 -13.49 -12.02 8.12
N GLU A 238 -13.51 -10.70 7.95
CA GLU A 238 -14.24 -10.01 6.88
C GLU A 238 -13.28 -9.66 5.74
N VAL A 239 -13.52 -10.18 4.53
CA VAL A 239 -12.72 -9.84 3.34
C VAL A 239 -13.32 -8.61 2.66
N ARG A 240 -12.53 -7.57 2.50
CA ARG A 240 -12.92 -6.34 1.78
C ARG A 240 -12.02 -6.13 0.57
N ILE A 241 -12.57 -6.25 -0.62
CA ILE A 241 -11.83 -6.01 -1.86
C ILE A 241 -11.95 -4.53 -2.23
N ARG A 242 -10.79 -3.88 -2.51
CA ARG A 242 -10.70 -2.49 -2.99
C ARG A 242 -9.82 -2.45 -4.23
N LYS A 243 -9.81 -1.34 -4.96
CA LYS A 243 -9.01 -1.19 -6.19
C LYS A 243 -7.53 -0.99 -5.83
N MET A 244 -6.79 -2.09 -5.72
CA MET A 244 -5.36 -2.14 -5.37
C MET A 244 -4.56 -2.97 -6.40
N LYS A 245 -4.93 -2.79 -7.67
CA LYS A 245 -4.32 -3.49 -8.80
C LYS A 245 -3.00 -2.86 -9.21
#